data_5dddba62b10c7098201b272426f46550
#
_entry.id   5dddba62b10c7098201b272426f46550
#
_cell.length_a   1.000
_cell.length_b   1.000
_cell.length_c   1.000
_cell.angle_alpha   90.00
_cell.angle_beta   90.00
_cell.angle_gamma   90.00
#
_symmetry.space_group_name_H-M   'P 1'
#
loop_
_entity.id
_entity.type
_entity.pdbx_description
1 polymer ?
#
loop_
_entity_poly.entity_id
_entity_poly.type
_entity_poly.pdbx_seq_one_letter_code
_entity_poly.pdbx_strand_id
1 'polypeptide(L)'
;MEPMKETPISAEQQKRLEQELFERAQNVSREDEKVVVEELPEKVAKVLDSVNQRLPIVKNLLNKVKTLYAMLRDKEFAMAWSSKTMVIAGLLYFISPIDLLPDYIPILGYIDDAFVMSVVMNAVASEIERYKAYSEQKNGRQIASE
;
A
#
# COMPACT_ATOMS: atom_id res chain seq x y z
N MET A 1 24.13 0.25 9.63
CA MET A 1 22.89 0.16 10.37
C MET A 1 21.87 -0.76 9.71
N GLU A 2 21.27 -1.60 10.49
CA GLU A 2 20.35 -2.61 9.99
C GLU A 2 18.94 -2.31 10.45
N PRO A 3 18.17 -1.55 9.69
CA PRO A 3 16.81 -1.19 10.13
C PRO A 3 15.96 -2.41 10.47
N MET A 4 16.20 -3.52 9.77
CA MET A 4 15.43 -4.73 9.98
C MET A 4 15.64 -5.37 11.33
N LYS A 5 16.76 -5.10 11.98
CA LYS A 5 17.03 -5.65 13.30
C LYS A 5 16.14 -5.05 14.37
N GLU A 6 15.64 -3.86 14.12
CA GLU A 6 14.83 -3.15 15.09
C GLU A 6 13.35 -3.33 14.87
N THR A 7 12.99 -4.10 13.85
CA THR A 7 11.60 -4.41 13.55
C THR A 7 11.07 -5.40 14.60
N PRO A 8 9.96 -5.09 15.27
CA PRO A 8 9.37 -6.04 16.23
C PRO A 8 8.75 -7.26 15.59
N ILE A 9 8.72 -7.32 14.26
CA ILE A 9 8.14 -8.44 13.53
C ILE A 9 9.21 -9.49 13.29
N SER A 10 9.00 -10.69 13.80
CA SER A 10 9.93 -11.80 13.59
C SER A 10 9.86 -12.30 12.15
N ALA A 11 10.89 -13.04 11.73
CA ALA A 11 10.89 -13.65 10.40
C ALA A 11 9.67 -14.54 10.19
N GLU A 12 9.26 -15.25 11.24
CA GLU A 12 8.10 -16.12 11.19
C GLU A 12 6.81 -15.33 10.98
N GLN A 13 6.68 -14.21 11.68
CA GLN A 13 5.53 -13.32 11.52
C GLN A 13 5.50 -12.70 10.14
N GLN A 14 6.66 -12.33 9.58
CA GLN A 14 6.75 -11.79 8.24
C GLN A 14 6.25 -12.80 7.21
N LYS A 15 6.66 -14.06 7.37
CA LYS A 15 6.20 -15.13 6.49
C LYS A 15 4.70 -15.29 6.54
N ARG A 16 4.13 -15.25 7.74
CA ARG A 16 2.70 -15.38 7.93
C ARG A 16 1.93 -14.24 7.29
N LEU A 17 2.42 -13.01 7.48
CA LEU A 17 1.82 -11.84 6.86
C LEU A 17 1.83 -11.95 5.34
N GLU A 18 2.96 -12.37 4.80
CA GLU A 18 3.11 -12.52 3.35
C GLU A 18 2.14 -13.55 2.80
N GLN A 19 2.04 -14.70 3.47
CA GLN A 19 1.12 -15.76 3.06
C GLN A 19 -0.34 -15.27 3.10
N GLU A 20 -0.70 -14.58 4.15
CA GLU A 20 -2.07 -14.07 4.28
C GLU A 20 -2.38 -13.03 3.23
N LEU A 21 -1.39 -12.21 2.91
CA LEU A 21 -1.55 -11.21 1.85
C LEU A 21 -1.80 -11.87 0.50
N PHE A 22 -0.99 -12.88 0.15
CA PHE A 22 -1.16 -13.59 -1.11
C PHE A 22 -2.50 -14.32 -1.18
N GLU A 23 -2.91 -14.93 -0.08
CA GLU A 23 -4.21 -15.59 -0.01
C GLU A 23 -5.35 -14.60 -0.19
N ARG A 24 -5.24 -13.45 0.47
CA ARG A 24 -6.24 -12.40 0.34
C ARG A 24 -6.31 -11.89 -1.09
N ALA A 25 -5.15 -11.75 -1.73
CA ALA A 25 -5.09 -11.28 -3.12
C ALA A 25 -5.83 -12.25 -4.06
N GLN A 26 -5.71 -13.54 -3.81
CA GLN A 26 -6.39 -14.54 -4.64
C GLN A 26 -7.91 -14.48 -4.52
N ASN A 27 -8.40 -13.93 -3.43
CA ASN A 27 -9.84 -13.85 -3.17
C ASN A 27 -10.41 -12.46 -3.32
N VAL A 28 -9.63 -11.53 -3.85
CA VAL A 28 -10.09 -10.16 -4.06
C VAL A 28 -11.17 -10.12 -5.16
N SER A 29 -12.22 -9.36 -4.89
CA SER A 29 -13.33 -9.17 -5.82
C SER A 29 -13.42 -7.71 -6.23
N ARG A 30 -14.31 -7.43 -7.18
CA ARG A 30 -14.59 -6.05 -7.59
C ARG A 30 -15.22 -5.25 -6.46
N GLU A 31 -15.95 -5.92 -5.57
CA GLU A 31 -16.50 -5.26 -4.39
C GLU A 31 -15.40 -4.76 -3.47
N ASP A 32 -14.32 -5.54 -3.34
CA ASP A 32 -13.18 -5.15 -2.53
C ASP A 32 -12.52 -3.91 -3.12
N GLU A 33 -12.45 -3.82 -4.44
CA GLU A 33 -11.92 -2.64 -5.11
C GLU A 33 -12.73 -1.40 -4.75
N LYS A 34 -14.05 -1.52 -4.75
CA LYS A 34 -14.92 -0.40 -4.37
C LYS A 34 -14.71 0.03 -2.94
N VAL A 35 -14.55 -0.93 -2.04
CA VAL A 35 -14.28 -0.62 -0.63
C VAL A 35 -13.02 0.20 -0.49
N VAL A 36 -11.94 -0.20 -1.19
CA VAL A 36 -10.68 0.52 -1.14
C VAL A 36 -10.87 1.95 -1.65
N VAL A 37 -11.52 2.11 -2.81
CA VAL A 37 -11.70 3.43 -3.41
C VAL A 37 -12.48 4.35 -2.47
N GLU A 38 -13.49 3.83 -1.78
CA GLU A 38 -14.34 4.63 -0.91
C GLU A 38 -13.74 4.89 0.45
N GLU A 39 -13.07 3.89 1.04
CA GLU A 39 -12.64 4.00 2.44
C GLU A 39 -11.20 4.45 2.63
N LEU A 40 -10.33 4.27 1.64
CA LEU A 40 -8.93 4.61 1.80
C LEU A 40 -8.70 6.10 2.09
N PRO A 41 -9.37 7.03 1.40
CA PRO A 41 -9.15 8.45 1.71
C PRO A 41 -9.45 8.80 3.16
N GLU A 42 -10.47 8.19 3.74
CA GLU A 42 -10.83 8.40 5.13
C GLU A 42 -9.75 7.90 6.07
N LYS A 43 -9.20 6.72 5.78
CA LYS A 43 -8.13 6.17 6.58
C LYS A 43 -6.87 7.04 6.50
N VAL A 44 -6.52 7.50 5.30
CA VAL A 44 -5.37 8.38 5.11
C VAL A 44 -5.57 9.66 5.91
N ALA A 45 -6.77 10.23 5.86
CA ALA A 45 -7.07 11.46 6.61
C ALA A 45 -6.88 11.25 8.11
N LYS A 46 -7.31 10.11 8.64
CA LYS A 46 -7.15 9.79 10.05
C LYS A 46 -5.67 9.68 10.43
N VAL A 47 -4.87 9.05 9.58
CA VAL A 47 -3.43 8.93 9.85
C VAL A 47 -2.77 10.29 9.82
N LEU A 48 -3.12 11.13 8.85
CA LEU A 48 -2.57 12.49 8.73
C LEU A 48 -2.94 13.36 9.93
N ASP A 49 -4.07 13.07 10.55
CA ASP A 49 -4.55 13.83 11.71
C ASP A 49 -3.95 13.35 13.03
N SER A 50 -3.22 12.24 13.00
CA SER A 50 -2.64 11.67 14.21
C SER A 50 -1.28 12.28 14.50
N VAL A 51 -0.85 12.14 15.78
CA VAL A 51 0.46 12.62 16.19
C VAL A 51 1.59 11.84 15.54
N ASN A 52 1.28 10.65 15.06
CA ASN A 52 2.28 9.76 14.46
C ASN A 52 2.66 10.15 13.04
N GLN A 53 1.97 11.11 12.44
CA GLN A 53 2.21 11.50 11.04
C GLN A 53 3.63 11.98 10.78
N ARG A 54 4.34 12.43 11.82
CA ARG A 54 5.71 12.95 11.68
C ARG A 54 6.76 11.86 11.66
N LEU A 55 6.41 10.64 12.03
CA LEU A 55 7.37 9.53 12.04
C LEU A 55 7.77 9.18 10.61
N PRO A 56 9.08 8.98 10.34
CA PRO A 56 9.51 8.63 8.99
C PRO A 56 8.84 7.37 8.44
N ILE A 57 8.61 6.36 9.29
CA ILE A 57 7.97 5.14 8.85
C ILE A 57 6.53 5.41 8.36
N VAL A 58 5.82 6.31 9.04
CA VAL A 58 4.45 6.67 8.65
C VAL A 58 4.46 7.46 7.34
N LYS A 59 5.40 8.40 7.19
CA LYS A 59 5.52 9.17 5.96
C LYS A 59 5.82 8.28 4.76
N ASN A 60 6.76 7.35 4.92
CA ASN A 60 7.09 6.42 3.86
C ASN A 60 5.91 5.52 3.51
N LEU A 61 5.21 5.05 4.53
CA LEU A 61 4.02 4.23 4.34
C LEU A 61 2.97 4.97 3.54
N LEU A 62 2.67 6.21 3.92
CA LEU A 62 1.67 7.01 3.22
C LEU A 62 2.05 7.29 1.77
N ASN A 63 3.34 7.51 1.50
CA ASN A 63 3.80 7.70 0.13
C ASN A 63 3.53 6.47 -0.72
N LYS A 64 3.82 5.29 -0.18
CA LYS A 64 3.56 4.03 -0.89
C LYS A 64 2.07 3.82 -1.12
N VAL A 65 1.27 4.07 -0.08
CA VAL A 65 -0.18 3.94 -0.16
C VAL A 65 -0.72 4.87 -1.24
N LYS A 66 -0.27 6.11 -1.27
CA LYS A 66 -0.74 7.09 -2.25
C LYS A 66 -0.38 6.68 -3.67
N THR A 67 0.83 6.18 -3.88
CA THR A 67 1.25 5.71 -5.20
C THR A 67 0.36 4.57 -5.69
N LEU A 68 0.17 3.57 -4.86
CA LEU A 68 -0.64 2.41 -5.23
C LEU A 68 -2.10 2.80 -5.46
N TYR A 69 -2.61 3.71 -4.65
CA TYR A 69 -3.98 4.18 -4.81
C TYR A 69 -4.16 4.94 -6.13
N ALA A 70 -3.19 5.79 -6.46
CA ALA A 70 -3.23 6.53 -7.72
C ALA A 70 -3.23 5.59 -8.92
N MET A 71 -2.39 4.54 -8.87
CA MET A 71 -2.36 3.53 -9.92
C MET A 71 -3.69 2.81 -10.07
N LEU A 72 -4.29 2.45 -8.93
CA LEU A 72 -5.56 1.74 -8.93
C LEU A 72 -6.68 2.59 -9.51
N ARG A 73 -6.69 3.87 -9.19
CA ARG A 73 -7.75 4.77 -9.61
C ARG A 73 -7.62 5.31 -11.03
N ASP A 74 -6.43 5.22 -11.61
CA ASP A 74 -6.19 5.79 -12.93
C ASP A 74 -6.78 4.90 -14.01
N LYS A 75 -7.88 5.34 -14.59
CA LYS A 75 -8.61 4.56 -15.58
C LYS A 75 -7.86 4.44 -16.89
N GLU A 76 -6.96 5.37 -17.17
CA GLU A 76 -6.16 5.35 -18.40
C GLU A 76 -4.92 4.47 -18.27
N PHE A 77 -4.58 4.07 -17.06
CA PHE A 77 -3.43 3.22 -16.82
C PHE A 77 -3.89 1.78 -16.64
N ALA A 78 -3.62 0.94 -17.65
CA ALA A 78 -4.03 -0.45 -17.62
C ALA A 78 -3.07 -1.29 -16.78
N MET A 79 -3.63 -2.04 -15.84
CA MET A 79 -2.88 -2.90 -14.96
C MET A 79 -3.50 -4.29 -15.02
N ALA A 80 -2.66 -5.33 -15.10
CA ALA A 80 -3.15 -6.70 -15.11
C ALA A 80 -3.94 -6.98 -13.84
N TRP A 81 -4.98 -7.80 -13.94
CA TRP A 81 -5.82 -8.12 -12.79
C TRP A 81 -5.01 -8.73 -11.65
N SER A 82 -4.01 -9.58 -11.98
CA SER A 82 -3.16 -10.18 -10.95
C SER A 82 -2.38 -9.12 -10.15
N SER A 83 -1.90 -8.07 -10.82
CA SER A 83 -1.25 -6.96 -10.12
C SER A 83 -2.25 -6.14 -9.33
N LYS A 84 -3.41 -5.91 -9.91
CA LYS A 84 -4.49 -5.17 -9.26
C LYS A 84 -4.90 -5.82 -7.94
N THR A 85 -5.05 -7.14 -7.95
CA THR A 85 -5.47 -7.86 -6.74
C THR A 85 -4.45 -7.73 -5.62
N MET A 86 -3.17 -7.72 -5.95
CA MET A 86 -2.12 -7.49 -4.96
C MET A 86 -2.22 -6.09 -4.36
N VAL A 87 -2.42 -5.08 -5.21
CA VAL A 87 -2.57 -3.71 -4.74
C VAL A 87 -3.80 -3.59 -3.85
N ILE A 88 -4.92 -4.14 -4.29
CA ILE A 88 -6.17 -4.07 -3.52
C ILE A 88 -6.01 -4.77 -2.17
N ALA A 89 -5.40 -5.96 -2.16
CA ALA A 89 -5.18 -6.70 -0.91
C ALA A 89 -4.32 -5.90 0.06
N GLY A 90 -3.25 -5.29 -0.44
CA GLY A 90 -2.39 -4.46 0.40
C GLY A 90 -3.11 -3.25 0.97
N LEU A 91 -3.90 -2.57 0.14
CA LEU A 91 -4.63 -1.39 0.58
C LEU A 91 -5.76 -1.76 1.55
N LEU A 92 -6.39 -2.92 1.34
CA LEU A 92 -7.36 -3.43 2.32
C LEU A 92 -6.70 -3.69 3.66
N TYR A 93 -5.47 -4.23 3.64
CA TYR A 93 -4.73 -4.43 4.87
C TYR A 93 -4.50 -3.11 5.59
N PHE A 94 -4.14 -2.08 4.85
CA PHE A 94 -3.94 -0.75 5.43
C PHE A 94 -5.21 -0.21 6.07
N ILE A 95 -6.37 -0.45 5.44
CA ILE A 95 -7.65 0.00 5.97
C ILE A 95 -8.05 -0.80 7.21
N SER A 96 -7.91 -2.13 7.14
CA SER A 96 -8.31 -3.04 8.22
C SER A 96 -7.20 -4.05 8.46
N PRO A 97 -6.21 -3.71 9.29
CA PRO A 97 -5.06 -4.59 9.51
C PRO A 97 -5.45 -5.94 10.11
N ILE A 98 -4.70 -6.96 9.73
CA ILE A 98 -4.81 -8.27 10.34
C ILE A 98 -4.13 -8.21 11.70
N ASP A 99 -4.81 -8.69 12.74
CA ASP A 99 -4.31 -8.61 14.11
C ASP A 99 -3.24 -9.66 14.40
N LEU A 100 -2.00 -9.37 14.06
CA LEU A 100 -0.87 -10.20 14.45
C LEU A 100 -0.11 -9.61 15.62
N LEU A 101 -0.23 -8.30 15.83
CA LEU A 101 0.43 -7.61 16.93
C LEU A 101 -0.62 -6.96 17.82
N PRO A 102 -0.29 -6.72 19.10
CA PRO A 102 -1.25 -6.11 20.02
C PRO A 102 -1.66 -4.70 19.54
N ASP A 103 -2.96 -4.46 19.52
CA ASP A 103 -3.53 -3.20 19.03
C ASP A 103 -3.23 -2.02 19.94
N TYR A 104 -2.89 -2.28 21.19
CA TYR A 104 -2.63 -1.22 22.14
C TYR A 104 -1.32 -0.48 21.88
N ILE A 105 -0.52 -0.94 20.90
CA ILE A 105 0.71 -0.25 20.53
C ILE A 105 0.56 0.20 19.07
N PRO A 106 0.09 1.46 18.86
CA PRO A 106 -0.21 1.92 17.50
C PRO A 106 0.96 1.89 16.53
N ILE A 107 2.18 2.14 17.02
CA ILE A 107 3.36 2.15 16.16
C ILE A 107 3.61 0.79 15.54
N LEU A 108 3.33 -0.28 16.27
CA LEU A 108 3.53 -1.63 15.74
C LEU A 108 2.60 -1.92 14.56
N GLY A 109 1.39 -1.35 14.59
CA GLY A 109 0.48 -1.46 13.45
C GLY A 109 1.07 -0.84 12.19
N TYR A 110 1.71 0.31 12.32
CA TYR A 110 2.36 0.94 11.17
C TYR A 110 3.54 0.14 10.65
N ILE A 111 4.23 -0.58 11.51
CA ILE A 111 5.34 -1.43 11.09
C ILE A 111 4.84 -2.61 10.28
N ASP A 112 3.72 -3.22 10.71
CA ASP A 112 3.06 -4.28 9.93
C ASP A 112 2.64 -3.76 8.56
N ASP A 113 2.00 -2.59 8.54
CA ASP A 113 1.57 -1.97 7.30
C ASP A 113 2.75 -1.70 6.38
N ALA A 114 3.86 -1.20 6.94
CA ALA A 114 5.05 -0.91 6.16
C ALA A 114 5.62 -2.19 5.53
N PHE A 115 5.62 -3.30 6.28
CA PHE A 115 6.08 -4.56 5.75
C PHE A 115 5.18 -5.04 4.61
N VAL A 116 3.87 -5.01 4.82
CA VAL A 116 2.90 -5.44 3.81
C VAL A 116 3.03 -4.59 2.55
N MET A 117 3.15 -3.28 2.71
CA MET A 117 3.31 -2.39 1.56
C MET A 117 4.60 -2.70 0.81
N SER A 118 5.68 -3.05 1.51
CA SER A 118 6.93 -3.42 0.86
C SER A 118 6.77 -4.69 0.02
N VAL A 119 6.03 -5.67 0.52
CA VAL A 119 5.76 -6.88 -0.22
C VAL A 119 4.96 -6.56 -1.49
N VAL A 120 3.94 -5.72 -1.36
CA VAL A 120 3.13 -5.31 -2.52
C VAL A 120 3.99 -4.57 -3.54
N MET A 121 4.78 -3.59 -3.08
CA MET A 121 5.62 -2.80 -3.98
C MET A 121 6.59 -3.69 -4.76
N ASN A 122 7.17 -4.69 -4.10
CA ASN A 122 8.05 -5.64 -4.78
C ASN A 122 7.29 -6.48 -5.80
N ALA A 123 6.10 -6.92 -5.44
CA ALA A 123 5.30 -7.79 -6.31
C ALA A 123 4.86 -7.06 -7.59
N VAL A 124 4.62 -5.75 -7.50
CA VAL A 124 4.15 -4.98 -8.66
C VAL A 124 5.19 -3.95 -9.11
N ALA A 125 6.47 -4.23 -8.86
CA ALA A 125 7.55 -3.28 -9.15
C ALA A 125 7.56 -2.83 -10.61
N SER A 126 7.38 -3.74 -11.56
CA SER A 126 7.37 -3.38 -12.97
C SER A 126 6.20 -2.48 -13.32
N GLU A 127 5.06 -2.71 -12.69
CA GLU A 127 3.89 -1.85 -12.90
C GLU A 127 4.14 -0.44 -12.37
N ILE A 128 4.82 -0.33 -11.24
CA ILE A 128 5.15 0.96 -10.65
C ILE A 128 6.07 1.75 -11.58
N GLU A 129 7.09 1.08 -12.13
CA GLU A 129 8.00 1.73 -13.07
C GLU A 129 7.26 2.21 -14.31
N ARG A 130 6.38 1.38 -14.83
CA ARG A 130 5.56 1.73 -15.98
C ARG A 130 4.63 2.91 -15.67
N TYR A 131 4.07 2.93 -14.48
CA TYR A 131 3.18 4.02 -14.08
C TYR A 131 3.93 5.34 -13.95
N LYS A 132 5.15 5.30 -13.40
CA LYS A 132 5.96 6.51 -13.29
C LYS A 132 6.25 7.10 -14.66
N ALA A 133 6.65 6.25 -15.61
CA ALA A 133 6.92 6.70 -16.98
C ALA A 133 5.65 7.26 -17.64
N TYR A 134 4.54 6.58 -17.48
CA TYR A 134 3.26 7.02 -17.99
C TYR A 134 2.87 8.38 -17.41
N SER A 135 3.01 8.54 -16.12
CA SER A 135 2.66 9.76 -15.41
C SER A 135 3.51 10.94 -15.87
N GLU A 136 4.79 10.72 -16.10
CA GLU A 136 5.70 11.76 -16.60
C GLU A 136 5.33 12.18 -18.02
N GLN A 137 5.00 11.23 -18.88
CA GLN A 137 4.57 11.52 -20.25
C GLN A 137 3.26 12.30 -20.24
N LYS A 138 2.35 11.94 -19.38
CA LYS A 138 1.05 12.62 -19.27
C LYS A 138 1.26 14.08 -18.84
N ASN A 139 2.11 14.29 -17.83
CA ASN A 139 2.41 15.64 -17.36
C ASN A 139 3.12 16.46 -18.43
N GLY A 140 4.07 15.83 -19.14
CA GLY A 140 4.77 16.49 -20.23
C GLY A 140 3.84 16.94 -21.34
N ARG A 141 2.87 16.11 -21.69
CA ARG A 141 1.89 16.45 -22.72
C ARG A 141 1.00 17.61 -22.30
N GLN A 142 0.61 17.65 -21.04
CA GLN A 142 -0.22 18.72 -20.52
C GLN A 142 0.52 20.04 -20.56
N ILE A 143 1.80 20.04 -20.18
CA ILE A 143 2.64 21.23 -20.24
C ILE A 143 2.81 21.69 -21.69
N ALA A 144 3.05 20.75 -22.60
CA ALA A 144 3.27 21.07 -24.00
C ALA A 144 2.04 21.65 -24.69
N SER A 145 0.84 21.28 -24.23
CA SER A 145 -0.38 21.78 -24.84
C SER A 145 -0.86 23.12 -24.29
N GLU A 146 -0.18 23.61 -23.27
CA GLU A 146 -0.45 24.95 -22.77
C GLU A 146 0.39 25.96 -23.52
#